data_768c273af947af089751aa7775710fab
#
_entry.id   768c273af947af089751aa7775710fab
#
_cell.length_a   1.000
_cell.length_b   1.000
_cell.length_c   1.000
_cell.angle_alpha   90.00
_cell.angle_beta   90.00
_cell.angle_gamma   90.00
#
_symmetry.space_group_name_H-M   'P 1'
#
loop_
_entity.id
_entity.type
_entity.pdbx_description
1 polymer ?
#
loop_
_entity_poly.entity_id
_entity_poly.type
_entity_poly.pdbx_seq_one_letter_code
_entity_poly.pdbx_strand_id
1 'polypeptide(L)'
;MDSVGRKVVGGGTDPFGSFVAAVPAGEYRLAVSAEGYAPYRAAATVAESSLTSLGDVTLQVAQPPELPAPGDWDIEPTHSSIGFTARHIGLARIHGRFNSFAGVLRVAEDIEQSAMHVVIDAASIDTNVRMRDDHLRSPDFLDVARFPTLEFYGDRFAHRGGNRWAITGALSLHGVTRTVTLDTDYLGLGHGMEGEVRAACRATAELHRDDFTVSWQTMLARGIAVVGPTIKVELDIQIVPKG
;
A
#
# COMPACT_ATOMS: atom_id res chain seq x y z
N MET A 1 -16.15 13.90 18.40
CA MET A 1 -16.10 15.19 17.67
C MET A 1 -17.18 16.08 18.24
N ASP A 2 -16.95 17.38 18.36
CA ASP A 2 -17.99 18.35 18.75
C ASP A 2 -19.00 18.59 17.60
N SER A 3 -20.01 19.42 17.84
CA SER A 3 -21.04 19.77 16.85
C SER A 3 -20.49 20.42 15.57
N VAL A 4 -19.27 20.97 15.62
CA VAL A 4 -18.58 21.61 14.50
C VAL A 4 -17.63 20.63 13.78
N GLY A 5 -17.53 19.38 14.25
CA GLY A 5 -16.72 18.34 13.63
C GLY A 5 -15.25 18.29 14.09
N ARG A 6 -14.85 19.07 15.11
CA ARG A 6 -13.49 19.01 15.63
C ARG A 6 -13.33 17.81 16.55
N LYS A 7 -12.17 17.13 16.44
CA LYS A 7 -11.82 16.06 17.36
C LYS A 7 -11.59 16.63 18.77
N VAL A 8 -12.38 16.20 19.74
CA VAL A 8 -12.27 16.65 21.14
C VAL A 8 -11.39 15.69 21.93
N VAL A 9 -11.61 14.39 21.78
CA VAL A 9 -10.85 13.33 22.44
C VAL A 9 -10.81 12.09 21.55
N GLY A 10 -9.84 11.23 21.78
CA GLY A 10 -9.75 9.92 21.13
C GLY A 10 -8.69 9.06 21.79
N GLY A 11 -8.86 7.75 21.72
CA GLY A 11 -7.97 6.75 22.30
C GLY A 11 -8.44 5.35 21.91
N GLY A 12 -7.71 4.34 22.34
CA GLY A 12 -8.12 2.94 22.26
C GLY A 12 -8.87 2.51 23.50
N THR A 13 -9.59 1.40 23.41
CA THR A 13 -10.17 0.72 24.56
C THR A 13 -9.09 0.07 25.41
N ASP A 14 -9.38 -0.16 26.67
CA ASP A 14 -8.59 -1.01 27.55
C ASP A 14 -8.70 -2.50 27.12
N PRO A 15 -7.96 -3.43 27.76
CA PRO A 15 -8.05 -4.86 27.46
C PRO A 15 -9.43 -5.49 27.69
N PHE A 16 -10.33 -4.82 28.40
CA PHE A 16 -11.71 -5.26 28.65
C PHE A 16 -12.72 -4.64 27.68
N GLY A 17 -12.24 -3.85 26.71
CA GLY A 17 -13.07 -3.20 25.71
C GLY A 17 -13.69 -1.88 26.19
N SER A 18 -13.29 -1.33 27.34
CA SER A 18 -13.84 -0.10 27.89
C SER A 18 -13.05 1.13 27.43
N PHE A 19 -13.76 2.22 27.19
CA PHE A 19 -13.18 3.54 26.91
C PHE A 19 -13.96 4.61 27.70
N VAL A 20 -13.25 5.39 28.48
CA VAL A 20 -13.79 6.51 29.23
C VAL A 20 -13.05 7.78 28.91
N ALA A 21 -13.76 8.88 28.71
CA ALA A 21 -13.17 10.18 28.45
C ALA A 21 -13.92 11.28 29.16
N ALA A 22 -13.18 12.24 29.71
CA ALA A 22 -13.74 13.46 30.25
C ALA A 22 -13.86 14.51 29.15
N VAL A 23 -15.07 15.04 28.97
CA VAL A 23 -15.35 16.07 27.96
C VAL A 23 -16.28 17.12 28.59
N PRO A 24 -16.27 18.40 28.17
CA PRO A 24 -17.24 19.40 28.61
C PRO A 24 -18.69 18.98 28.33
N ALA A 25 -19.66 19.59 29.01
CA ALA A 25 -21.07 19.41 28.65
C ALA A 25 -21.32 19.86 27.19
N GLY A 26 -22.11 19.10 26.43
CA GLY A 26 -22.38 19.40 25.02
C GLY A 26 -22.84 18.21 24.21
N GLU A 27 -23.04 18.44 22.93
CA GLU A 27 -23.40 17.42 21.96
C GLU A 27 -22.15 16.91 21.22
N TYR A 28 -22.02 15.60 21.09
CA TYR A 28 -20.87 14.94 20.50
C TYR A 28 -21.27 13.92 19.47
N ARG A 29 -20.45 13.80 18.43
CA ARG A 29 -20.48 12.66 17.51
C ARG A 29 -19.36 11.70 17.88
N LEU A 30 -19.74 10.45 18.12
CA LEU A 30 -18.85 9.35 18.42
C LEU A 30 -18.59 8.53 17.17
N ALA A 31 -17.35 8.09 16.98
CA ALA A 31 -17.00 7.05 16.03
C ALA A 31 -16.13 6.02 16.73
N VAL A 32 -16.51 4.75 16.64
CA VAL A 32 -15.72 3.60 17.10
C VAL A 32 -15.34 2.78 15.88
N SER A 33 -14.07 2.44 15.74
CA SER A 33 -13.55 1.64 14.63
C SER A 33 -12.61 0.56 15.16
N ALA A 34 -12.67 -0.61 14.56
CA ALA A 34 -11.73 -1.69 14.75
C ALA A 34 -11.43 -2.33 13.37
N GLU A 35 -10.25 -2.93 13.24
CA GLU A 35 -9.87 -3.62 12.01
C GLU A 35 -10.83 -4.78 11.72
N GLY A 36 -11.30 -4.87 10.46
CA GLY A 36 -12.27 -5.88 10.04
C GLY A 36 -13.73 -5.60 10.40
N TYR A 37 -14.03 -4.43 11.00
CA TYR A 37 -15.39 -4.05 11.39
C TYR A 37 -15.83 -2.74 10.74
N ALA A 38 -17.12 -2.65 10.44
CA ALA A 38 -17.75 -1.40 10.01
C ALA A 38 -17.71 -0.35 11.14
N PRO A 39 -17.39 0.93 10.84
CA PRO A 39 -17.33 1.96 11.88
C PRO A 39 -18.71 2.18 12.49
N TYR A 40 -18.81 2.05 13.81
CA TYR A 40 -19.98 2.45 14.57
C TYR A 40 -19.99 3.97 14.74
N ARG A 41 -21.15 4.59 14.54
CA ARG A 41 -21.33 6.04 14.73
C ARG A 41 -22.58 6.30 15.55
N ALA A 42 -22.46 7.18 16.53
CA ALA A 42 -23.57 7.60 17.39
C ALA A 42 -23.45 9.09 17.75
N ALA A 43 -24.56 9.67 18.18
CA ALA A 43 -24.58 10.95 18.85
C ALA A 43 -24.71 10.72 20.35
N ALA A 44 -24.11 11.59 21.17
CA ALA A 44 -24.20 11.56 22.60
C ALA A 44 -24.30 12.99 23.13
N THR A 45 -25.20 13.20 24.11
CA THR A 45 -25.30 14.46 24.83
C THR A 45 -24.73 14.24 26.23
N VAL A 46 -23.73 15.04 26.58
CA VAL A 46 -23.09 15.02 27.91
C VAL A 46 -23.60 16.21 28.70
N ALA A 47 -24.22 15.94 29.84
CA ALA A 47 -24.65 16.97 30.79
C ALA A 47 -23.52 17.33 31.75
N GLU A 48 -23.60 18.51 32.35
CA GLU A 48 -22.61 18.99 33.31
C GLU A 48 -22.54 18.07 34.53
N SER A 49 -21.32 17.75 34.97
CA SER A 49 -21.03 16.92 36.15
C SER A 49 -21.73 15.55 36.15
N SER A 50 -22.00 14.98 34.98
CA SER A 50 -22.67 13.68 34.85
C SER A 50 -21.84 12.67 34.07
N LEU A 51 -22.12 11.36 34.32
CA LEU A 51 -21.62 10.26 33.51
C LEU A 51 -22.68 9.91 32.45
N THR A 52 -22.32 10.03 31.17
CA THR A 52 -23.14 9.54 30.07
C THR A 52 -22.57 8.19 29.60
N SER A 53 -23.33 7.11 29.80
CA SER A 53 -22.98 5.78 29.31
C SER A 53 -23.62 5.54 27.95
N LEU A 54 -22.86 4.99 27.02
CA LEU A 54 -23.33 4.54 25.71
C LEU A 54 -23.74 3.07 25.72
N GLY A 55 -23.54 2.39 26.85
CA GLY A 55 -23.74 0.95 26.97
C GLY A 55 -22.71 0.16 26.10
N ASP A 56 -23.05 -1.08 25.81
CA ASP A 56 -22.22 -1.96 25.00
C ASP A 56 -22.38 -1.60 23.52
N VAL A 57 -21.27 -1.36 22.87
CA VAL A 57 -21.21 -1.09 21.43
C VAL A 57 -20.77 -2.37 20.70
N THR A 58 -21.70 -2.98 19.98
CA THR A 58 -21.39 -4.13 19.13
C THR A 58 -21.02 -3.63 17.73
N LEU A 59 -19.80 -3.92 17.29
CA LEU A 59 -19.36 -3.63 15.94
C LEU A 59 -19.83 -4.74 14.99
N GLN A 60 -20.31 -4.34 13.81
CA GLN A 60 -20.66 -5.26 12.74
C GLN A 60 -19.40 -5.59 11.94
N VAL A 61 -19.22 -6.84 11.53
CA VAL A 61 -18.16 -7.23 10.63
C VAL A 61 -18.30 -6.42 9.33
N ALA A 62 -17.21 -5.79 8.89
CA ALA A 62 -17.21 -5.07 7.63
C ALA A 62 -17.46 -6.06 6.47
N GLN A 63 -18.35 -5.69 5.57
CA GLN A 63 -18.46 -6.44 4.32
C GLN A 63 -17.20 -6.20 3.49
N PRO A 64 -16.63 -7.23 2.85
CA PRO A 64 -15.54 -7.03 1.91
C PRO A 64 -15.94 -6.01 0.85
N PRO A 65 -15.01 -5.13 0.41
CA PRO A 65 -15.29 -4.22 -0.69
C PRO A 65 -15.69 -4.99 -1.96
N GLU A 66 -16.61 -4.39 -2.74
CA GLU A 66 -16.98 -4.92 -4.05
C GLU A 66 -15.74 -5.03 -4.94
N LEU A 67 -15.58 -6.19 -5.60
CA LEU A 67 -14.44 -6.47 -6.48
C LEU A 67 -14.65 -5.84 -7.87
N PRO A 68 -13.58 -5.60 -8.63
CA PRO A 68 -13.68 -5.14 -10.00
C PRO A 68 -14.45 -6.16 -10.86
N ALA A 69 -15.28 -5.67 -11.78
CA ALA A 69 -15.95 -6.53 -12.74
C ALA A 69 -14.94 -7.30 -13.61
N PRO A 70 -15.27 -8.54 -14.04
CA PRO A 70 -14.44 -9.27 -14.99
C PRO A 70 -14.17 -8.50 -16.27
N GLY A 71 -12.92 -8.62 -16.77
CA GLY A 71 -12.45 -7.89 -17.96
C GLY A 71 -11.04 -7.36 -17.79
N ASP A 72 -10.58 -6.62 -18.77
CA ASP A 72 -9.25 -5.99 -18.74
C ASP A 72 -9.32 -4.61 -18.10
N TRP A 73 -8.36 -4.33 -17.24
CA TRP A 73 -8.19 -3.08 -16.52
C TRP A 73 -6.78 -2.56 -16.70
N ASP A 74 -6.62 -1.29 -17.00
CA ASP A 74 -5.31 -0.64 -17.11
C ASP A 74 -4.93 0.06 -15.80
N ILE A 75 -3.65 0.03 -15.42
CA ILE A 75 -3.14 0.88 -14.35
C ILE A 75 -3.24 2.34 -14.79
N GLU A 76 -3.78 3.18 -13.94
CA GLU A 76 -3.88 4.62 -14.16
C GLU A 76 -2.69 5.31 -13.48
N PRO A 77 -1.67 5.76 -14.25
CA PRO A 77 -0.39 6.18 -13.66
C PRO A 77 -0.46 7.52 -12.92
N THR A 78 -1.42 8.40 -13.26
CA THR A 78 -1.53 9.74 -12.66
C THR A 78 -1.85 9.68 -11.17
N HIS A 79 -2.63 8.66 -10.76
CA HIS A 79 -3.04 8.44 -9.37
C HIS A 79 -2.42 7.16 -8.77
N SER A 80 -1.38 6.63 -9.40
CA SER A 80 -0.67 5.45 -8.92
C SER A 80 0.79 5.79 -8.60
N SER A 81 1.38 5.03 -7.70
CA SER A 81 2.80 5.16 -7.37
C SER A 81 3.45 3.80 -7.13
N ILE A 82 4.69 3.67 -7.58
CA ILE A 82 5.58 2.54 -7.30
C ILE A 82 6.79 3.09 -6.57
N GLY A 83 6.79 2.94 -5.25
CA GLY A 83 7.82 3.42 -4.35
C GLY A 83 8.68 2.32 -3.75
N PHE A 84 9.86 2.69 -3.28
CA PHE A 84 10.73 1.80 -2.53
C PHE A 84 11.46 2.55 -1.41
N THR A 85 11.86 1.80 -0.39
CA THR A 85 12.68 2.30 0.71
C THR A 85 13.88 1.39 0.89
N ALA A 86 15.08 1.98 0.89
CA ALA A 86 16.34 1.33 1.21
C ALA A 86 16.96 1.91 2.49
N ARG A 87 17.77 1.12 3.23
CA ARG A 87 18.55 1.63 4.36
C ARG A 87 19.95 2.04 3.91
N HIS A 88 20.39 3.22 4.34
CA HIS A 88 21.73 3.72 4.14
C HIS A 88 22.53 3.59 5.43
N ILE A 89 23.69 2.92 5.37
CA ILE A 89 24.60 2.63 6.49
C ILE A 89 23.91 2.06 7.76
N GLY A 90 22.82 1.34 7.55
CA GLY A 90 22.01 0.78 8.66
C GLY A 90 21.16 1.80 9.43
N LEU A 91 21.25 3.10 9.14
CA LEU A 91 20.63 4.19 9.90
C LEU A 91 19.51 4.87 9.12
N ALA A 92 19.85 5.69 8.13
CA ALA A 92 18.88 6.51 7.40
C ALA A 92 18.07 5.68 6.41
N ARG A 93 16.82 6.13 6.15
CA ARG A 93 16.00 5.61 5.07
C ARG A 93 16.14 6.50 3.85
N ILE A 94 16.38 5.88 2.71
CA ILE A 94 16.31 6.52 1.40
C ILE A 94 15.01 6.08 0.78
N HIS A 95 14.17 7.03 0.43
CA HIS A 95 12.95 6.80 -0.33
C HIS A 95 13.22 7.09 -1.80
N GLY A 96 12.71 6.22 -2.65
CA GLY A 96 12.74 6.40 -4.10
C GLY A 96 11.44 5.92 -4.72
N ARG A 97 11.28 6.19 -6.00
CA ARG A 97 10.14 5.78 -6.81
C ARG A 97 10.54 5.57 -8.25
N PHE A 98 9.67 4.93 -9.02
CA PHE A 98 9.73 4.90 -10.47
C PHE A 98 8.63 5.80 -11.04
N ASN A 99 8.99 6.73 -11.91
CA ASN A 99 8.08 7.74 -12.45
C ASN A 99 7.38 7.28 -13.74
N SER A 100 7.82 6.17 -14.35
CA SER A 100 7.27 5.66 -15.61
C SER A 100 7.00 4.15 -15.48
N PHE A 101 5.73 3.79 -15.57
CA PHE A 101 5.26 2.41 -15.55
C PHE A 101 3.91 2.29 -16.24
N ALA A 102 3.58 1.09 -16.67
CA ALA A 102 2.27 0.72 -17.18
C ALA A 102 1.93 -0.70 -16.74
N GLY A 103 0.66 -1.06 -16.76
CA GLY A 103 0.26 -2.43 -16.46
C GLY A 103 -1.18 -2.69 -16.78
N VAL A 104 -1.49 -3.96 -16.99
CA VAL A 104 -2.82 -4.49 -17.26
C VAL A 104 -3.13 -5.55 -16.22
N LEU A 105 -4.34 -5.49 -15.67
CA LEU A 105 -4.93 -6.55 -14.86
C LEU A 105 -6.10 -7.16 -15.64
N ARG A 106 -6.02 -8.45 -15.92
CA ARG A 106 -7.15 -9.21 -16.42
C ARG A 106 -7.89 -9.83 -15.24
N VAL A 107 -9.05 -9.28 -14.93
CA VAL A 107 -9.95 -9.77 -13.88
C VAL A 107 -10.76 -10.92 -14.46
N ALA A 108 -10.64 -12.11 -13.86
CA ALA A 108 -11.43 -13.28 -14.21
C ALA A 108 -12.77 -13.32 -13.45
N GLU A 109 -13.72 -14.14 -13.89
CA GLU A 109 -14.98 -14.43 -13.16
C GLU A 109 -14.69 -14.94 -11.74
N ASP A 110 -13.72 -15.85 -11.62
CA ASP A 110 -13.09 -16.21 -10.36
C ASP A 110 -11.84 -15.35 -10.19
N ILE A 111 -11.89 -14.38 -9.30
CA ILE A 111 -10.82 -13.39 -9.08
C ILE A 111 -9.47 -14.06 -8.76
N GLU A 112 -9.45 -15.26 -8.16
CA GLU A 112 -8.21 -15.98 -7.87
C GLU A 112 -7.50 -16.48 -9.13
N GLN A 113 -8.20 -16.54 -10.27
CA GLN A 113 -7.66 -16.87 -11.60
C GLN A 113 -7.31 -15.65 -12.43
N SER A 114 -7.33 -14.47 -11.84
CA SER A 114 -6.90 -13.24 -12.48
C SER A 114 -5.39 -13.24 -12.74
N ALA A 115 -4.96 -12.42 -13.69
CA ALA A 115 -3.55 -12.25 -14.03
C ALA A 115 -3.24 -10.78 -14.26
N MET A 116 -2.01 -10.38 -13.92
CA MET A 116 -1.55 -9.02 -14.15
C MET A 116 -0.15 -9.00 -14.77
N HIS A 117 0.11 -7.98 -15.58
CA HIS A 117 1.44 -7.69 -16.10
C HIS A 117 1.74 -6.21 -15.89
N VAL A 118 2.84 -5.92 -15.22
CA VAL A 118 3.32 -4.57 -14.96
C VAL A 118 4.71 -4.42 -15.54
N VAL A 119 4.93 -3.36 -16.29
CA VAL A 119 6.22 -2.98 -16.85
C VAL A 119 6.63 -1.63 -16.29
N ILE A 120 7.82 -1.54 -15.74
CA ILE A 120 8.38 -0.35 -15.12
C ILE A 120 9.64 0.04 -15.90
N ASP A 121 9.73 1.30 -16.33
CA ASP A 121 10.96 1.83 -16.92
C ASP A 121 12.03 1.99 -15.83
N ALA A 122 13.09 1.20 -15.91
CA ALA A 122 14.18 1.22 -14.94
C ALA A 122 14.90 2.58 -14.90
N ALA A 123 14.97 3.29 -16.02
CA ALA A 123 15.61 4.60 -16.10
C ALA A 123 14.78 5.70 -15.39
N SER A 124 13.50 5.44 -15.12
CA SER A 124 12.62 6.38 -14.44
C SER A 124 12.83 6.46 -12.92
N ILE A 125 13.81 5.74 -12.38
CA ILE A 125 14.15 5.76 -10.95
C ILE A 125 14.51 7.18 -10.51
N ASP A 126 13.92 7.59 -9.37
CA ASP A 126 14.04 8.92 -8.79
C ASP A 126 14.09 8.82 -7.26
N THR A 127 15.18 9.29 -6.68
CA THR A 127 15.37 9.39 -5.22
C THR A 127 15.53 10.86 -4.79
N ASN A 128 15.18 11.81 -5.67
CA ASN A 128 15.33 13.26 -5.46
C ASN A 128 16.79 13.72 -5.29
N VAL A 129 17.78 12.92 -5.75
CA VAL A 129 19.20 13.27 -5.76
C VAL A 129 19.83 12.79 -7.06
N ARG A 130 20.01 13.68 -8.03
CA ARG A 130 20.44 13.36 -9.39
C ARG A 130 21.70 12.48 -9.45
N MET A 131 22.74 12.83 -8.69
CA MET A 131 23.99 12.06 -8.67
C MET A 131 23.78 10.61 -8.21
N ARG A 132 22.88 10.39 -7.25
CA ARG A 132 22.51 9.05 -6.79
C ARG A 132 21.69 8.32 -7.84
N ASP A 133 20.75 9.00 -8.48
CA ASP A 133 19.89 8.43 -9.51
C ASP A 133 20.71 8.01 -10.75
N ASP A 134 21.70 8.81 -11.15
CA ASP A 134 22.64 8.47 -12.21
C ASP A 134 23.46 7.23 -11.84
N HIS A 135 23.91 7.09 -10.60
CA HIS A 135 24.62 5.90 -10.11
C HIS A 135 23.70 4.67 -10.04
N LEU A 136 22.45 4.83 -9.60
CA LEU A 136 21.47 3.73 -9.59
C LEU A 136 21.15 3.20 -10.98
N ARG A 137 21.24 4.02 -12.04
CA ARG A 137 21.06 3.62 -13.44
C ARG A 137 22.28 2.92 -14.03
N SER A 138 23.45 3.09 -13.42
CA SER A 138 24.72 2.56 -13.94
C SER A 138 24.82 1.03 -13.82
N PRO A 139 25.85 0.41 -14.45
CA PRO A 139 26.15 -1.02 -14.31
C PRO A 139 26.41 -1.51 -12.87
N ASP A 140 26.71 -0.59 -11.96
CA ASP A 140 26.89 -0.94 -10.53
C ASP A 140 25.57 -1.35 -9.85
N PHE A 141 24.41 -0.95 -10.41
CA PHE A 141 23.09 -1.24 -9.83
C PHE A 141 22.12 -1.82 -10.86
N LEU A 142 21.28 -0.97 -11.48
CA LEU A 142 20.21 -1.45 -12.36
C LEU A 142 20.67 -1.75 -13.78
N ASP A 143 21.83 -1.23 -14.20
CA ASP A 143 22.38 -1.38 -15.55
C ASP A 143 21.29 -1.18 -16.63
N VAL A 144 20.64 -0.02 -16.58
CA VAL A 144 19.43 0.26 -17.38
C VAL A 144 19.69 0.20 -18.89
N ALA A 145 20.96 0.30 -19.32
CA ALA A 145 21.34 0.14 -20.73
C ALA A 145 21.16 -1.31 -21.21
N ARG A 146 21.35 -2.30 -20.33
CA ARG A 146 21.16 -3.72 -20.63
C ARG A 146 19.80 -4.24 -20.18
N PHE A 147 19.25 -3.68 -19.09
CA PHE A 147 18.01 -4.09 -18.46
C PHE A 147 17.09 -2.87 -18.34
N PRO A 148 16.47 -2.44 -19.44
CA PRO A 148 15.70 -1.19 -19.47
C PRO A 148 14.39 -1.26 -18.68
N THR A 149 13.89 -2.47 -18.38
CA THR A 149 12.61 -2.66 -17.68
C THR A 149 12.74 -3.56 -16.47
N LEU A 150 11.88 -3.32 -15.48
CA LEU A 150 11.48 -4.28 -14.47
C LEU A 150 10.09 -4.77 -14.85
N GLU A 151 9.84 -6.07 -14.73
CA GLU A 151 8.55 -6.65 -15.10
C GLU A 151 8.01 -7.55 -13.99
N PHE A 152 6.74 -7.41 -13.68
CA PHE A 152 6.05 -8.28 -12.74
C PHE A 152 4.87 -8.96 -13.43
N TYR A 153 4.88 -10.28 -13.40
CA TYR A 153 3.81 -11.14 -13.88
C TYR A 153 3.15 -11.82 -12.69
N GLY A 154 1.97 -11.31 -12.25
CA GLY A 154 1.19 -11.88 -11.16
C GLY A 154 0.12 -12.81 -11.73
N ASP A 155 0.09 -14.07 -11.27
CA ASP A 155 -0.81 -15.10 -11.76
C ASP A 155 -1.53 -15.88 -10.65
N ARG A 156 -1.28 -15.52 -9.39
CA ARG A 156 -1.94 -16.14 -8.23
C ARG A 156 -2.46 -15.06 -7.29
N PHE A 157 -3.78 -14.99 -7.21
CA PHE A 157 -4.51 -14.07 -6.34
C PHE A 157 -5.17 -14.91 -5.24
N ALA A 158 -4.69 -14.80 -4.01
CA ALA A 158 -5.19 -15.55 -2.88
C ALA A 158 -5.84 -14.64 -1.85
N HIS A 159 -7.13 -14.83 -1.58
CA HIS A 159 -7.84 -14.08 -0.56
C HIS A 159 -7.34 -14.45 0.84
N ARG A 160 -7.08 -13.44 1.68
CA ARG A 160 -6.56 -13.57 3.05
C ARG A 160 -7.54 -13.14 4.14
N GLY A 161 -8.78 -12.88 3.73
CA GLY A 161 -9.86 -12.41 4.60
C GLY A 161 -10.04 -10.89 4.58
N GLY A 162 -11.29 -10.46 4.69
CA GLY A 162 -11.64 -9.03 4.60
C GLY A 162 -11.28 -8.43 3.26
N ASN A 163 -10.45 -7.38 3.27
CA ASN A 163 -9.93 -6.72 2.08
C ASN A 163 -8.50 -7.13 1.72
N ARG A 164 -7.93 -8.12 2.40
CA ARG A 164 -6.52 -8.54 2.22
C ARG A 164 -6.36 -9.64 1.19
N TRP A 165 -5.34 -9.49 0.36
CA TRP A 165 -4.98 -10.40 -0.71
C TRP A 165 -3.47 -10.65 -0.72
N ALA A 166 -3.07 -11.82 -1.17
CA ALA A 166 -1.69 -12.09 -1.56
C ALA A 166 -1.65 -12.28 -3.07
N ILE A 167 -0.92 -11.41 -3.77
CA ILE A 167 -0.70 -11.53 -5.21
C ILE A 167 0.72 -12.03 -5.42
N THR A 168 0.85 -13.27 -5.89
CA THR A 168 2.14 -13.90 -6.12
C THR A 168 2.43 -13.98 -7.61
N GLY A 169 3.66 -13.72 -7.99
CA GLY A 169 4.08 -13.72 -9.38
C GLY A 169 5.58 -13.70 -9.56
N ALA A 170 6.01 -13.63 -10.80
CA ALA A 170 7.40 -13.57 -11.23
C ALA A 170 7.83 -12.10 -11.42
N LEU A 171 8.81 -11.65 -10.65
CA LEU A 171 9.47 -10.36 -10.82
C LEU A 171 10.79 -10.57 -11.57
N SER A 172 10.92 -9.95 -12.72
CA SER A 172 12.16 -9.87 -13.51
C SER A 172 12.81 -8.51 -13.28
N LEU A 173 14.02 -8.51 -12.73
CA LEU A 173 14.81 -7.32 -12.42
C LEU A 173 16.29 -7.64 -12.70
N HIS A 174 17.01 -6.75 -13.39
CA HIS A 174 18.43 -6.89 -13.69
C HIS A 174 18.77 -8.25 -14.35
N GLY A 175 17.88 -8.75 -15.24
CA GLY A 175 18.04 -10.02 -15.94
C GLY A 175 17.82 -11.28 -15.10
N VAL A 176 17.38 -11.14 -13.86
CA VAL A 176 17.07 -12.25 -12.95
C VAL A 176 15.59 -12.25 -12.62
N THR A 177 14.97 -13.42 -12.65
CA THR A 177 13.54 -13.59 -12.28
C THR A 177 13.42 -14.33 -10.96
N ARG A 178 12.56 -13.81 -10.06
CA ARG A 178 12.24 -14.41 -8.76
C ARG A 178 10.74 -14.38 -8.50
N THR A 179 10.27 -15.36 -7.75
CA THR A 179 8.91 -15.33 -7.24
C THR A 179 8.81 -14.31 -6.11
N VAL A 180 7.86 -13.38 -6.22
CA VAL A 180 7.58 -12.35 -5.23
C VAL A 180 6.10 -12.39 -4.87
N THR A 181 5.78 -12.18 -3.60
CA THR A 181 4.40 -12.02 -3.13
C THR A 181 4.20 -10.57 -2.67
N LEU A 182 3.16 -9.96 -3.20
CA LEU A 182 2.67 -8.65 -2.80
C LEU A 182 1.59 -8.83 -1.75
N ASP A 183 1.84 -8.38 -0.52
CA ASP A 183 0.80 -8.26 0.51
C ASP A 183 -0.05 -7.06 0.17
N THR A 184 -1.32 -7.31 -0.19
CA THR A 184 -2.20 -6.33 -0.82
C THR A 184 -3.44 -6.07 0.01
N ASP A 185 -3.70 -4.79 0.29
CA ASP A 185 -4.96 -4.29 0.83
C ASP A 185 -5.80 -3.70 -0.31
N TYR A 186 -6.88 -4.38 -0.67
CA TYR A 186 -7.84 -3.87 -1.65
C TYR A 186 -8.74 -2.81 -0.99
N LEU A 187 -8.82 -1.63 -1.61
CA LEU A 187 -9.52 -0.47 -1.04
C LEU A 187 -10.96 -0.33 -1.54
N GLY A 188 -11.33 -1.05 -2.61
CA GLY A 188 -12.66 -1.05 -3.18
C GLY A 188 -12.77 -0.31 -4.50
N LEU A 189 -14.03 -0.16 -4.94
CA LEU A 189 -14.41 0.62 -6.11
C LEU A 189 -14.77 2.06 -5.73
N GLY A 190 -14.52 2.98 -6.64
CA GLY A 190 -14.92 4.37 -6.54
C GLY A 190 -15.28 4.91 -7.93
N HIS A 191 -15.84 6.12 -7.96
CA HIS A 191 -16.16 6.82 -9.20
C HIS A 191 -15.34 8.12 -9.26
N GLY A 192 -14.71 8.36 -10.38
CA GLY A 192 -14.02 9.60 -10.64
C GLY A 192 -14.98 10.75 -10.96
N MET A 193 -14.42 11.92 -11.27
CA MET A 193 -15.21 13.15 -11.48
C MET A 193 -16.13 13.09 -12.70
N GLU A 194 -15.78 12.28 -13.69
CA GLU A 194 -16.56 12.06 -14.92
C GLU A 194 -17.46 10.81 -14.84
N GLY A 195 -17.52 10.17 -13.65
CA GLY A 195 -18.31 8.97 -13.40
C GLY A 195 -17.62 7.67 -13.78
N GLU A 196 -16.36 7.73 -14.22
CA GLU A 196 -15.55 6.55 -14.53
C GLU A 196 -15.34 5.68 -13.28
N VAL A 197 -15.45 4.36 -13.45
CA VAL A 197 -15.20 3.41 -12.37
C VAL A 197 -13.69 3.27 -12.15
N ARG A 198 -13.28 3.28 -10.90
CA ARG A 198 -11.89 3.06 -10.48
C ARG A 198 -11.86 2.02 -9.39
N ALA A 199 -10.87 1.14 -9.42
CA ALA A 199 -10.55 0.27 -8.30
C ALA A 199 -9.18 0.65 -7.76
N ALA A 200 -8.97 0.48 -6.45
CA ALA A 200 -7.71 0.86 -5.82
C ALA A 200 -7.20 -0.21 -4.86
N CYS A 201 -5.89 -0.30 -4.75
CA CYS A 201 -5.22 -1.13 -3.75
C CYS A 201 -3.91 -0.50 -3.28
N ARG A 202 -3.47 -0.93 -2.10
CA ARG A 202 -2.10 -0.75 -1.61
C ARG A 202 -1.45 -2.10 -1.51
N ALA A 203 -0.18 -2.17 -1.87
CA ALA A 203 0.56 -3.40 -1.71
C ALA A 203 1.98 -3.15 -1.20
N THR A 204 2.53 -4.12 -0.50
CA THR A 204 3.90 -4.09 -0.01
C THR A 204 4.61 -5.40 -0.31
N ALA A 205 5.93 -5.32 -0.50
CA ALA A 205 6.80 -6.48 -0.56
C ALA A 205 8.18 -6.13 -0.01
N GLU A 206 8.91 -7.14 0.43
CA GLU A 206 10.34 -7.02 0.75
C GLU A 206 11.15 -7.80 -0.27
N LEU A 207 12.14 -7.15 -0.88
CA LEU A 207 13.05 -7.75 -1.84
C LEU A 207 14.46 -7.76 -1.25
N HIS A 208 15.17 -8.86 -1.42
CA HIS A 208 16.60 -8.92 -1.17
C HIS A 208 17.34 -8.63 -2.49
N ARG A 209 18.05 -7.49 -2.57
CA ARG A 209 18.71 -7.05 -3.81
C ARG A 209 19.74 -8.06 -4.35
N ASP A 210 20.36 -8.83 -3.44
CA ASP A 210 21.34 -9.86 -3.83
C ASP A 210 20.67 -11.02 -4.59
N ASP A 211 19.38 -11.30 -4.38
CA ASP A 211 18.62 -12.29 -5.14
C ASP A 211 18.50 -11.92 -6.63
N PHE A 212 18.65 -10.64 -6.95
CA PHE A 212 18.59 -10.10 -8.31
C PHE A 212 19.95 -9.69 -8.85
N THR A 213 21.05 -10.13 -8.22
CA THR A 213 22.42 -9.79 -8.63
C THR A 213 22.74 -8.28 -8.61
N VAL A 214 21.93 -7.48 -7.95
CA VAL A 214 22.20 -6.06 -7.70
C VAL A 214 23.15 -5.97 -6.50
N SER A 215 24.41 -6.29 -6.75
CA SER A 215 25.39 -6.68 -5.69
C SER A 215 26.45 -5.62 -5.40
N TRP A 216 26.21 -4.34 -5.75
CA TRP A 216 27.16 -3.29 -5.37
C TRP A 216 27.38 -3.26 -3.85
N GLN A 217 28.57 -3.66 -3.43
CA GLN A 217 28.93 -3.84 -2.03
C GLN A 217 30.12 -2.93 -1.68
N THR A 218 29.85 -1.68 -1.34
CA THR A 218 30.82 -0.87 -0.62
C THR A 218 30.61 -1.05 0.87
N MET A 219 31.63 -1.56 1.54
CA MET A 219 31.65 -1.72 2.99
C MET A 219 32.40 -0.56 3.63
N LEU A 220 31.85 0.00 4.68
CA LEU A 220 32.56 0.92 5.54
C LEU A 220 33.60 0.15 6.40
N ALA A 221 34.61 0.84 6.95
CA ALA A 221 35.72 0.27 7.71
C ALA A 221 35.33 -0.62 8.92
N ARG A 222 34.05 -0.68 9.29
CA ARG A 222 33.50 -1.53 10.37
C ARG A 222 32.58 -2.65 9.87
N GLY A 223 32.63 -3.00 8.59
CA GLY A 223 31.78 -4.05 8.01
C GLY A 223 30.31 -3.67 7.83
N ILE A 224 29.97 -2.39 7.90
CA ILE A 224 28.60 -1.91 7.67
C ILE A 224 28.41 -1.66 6.18
N ALA A 225 27.43 -2.33 5.56
CA ALA A 225 27.07 -2.09 4.17
C ALA A 225 26.54 -0.66 3.98
N VAL A 226 27.03 0.04 2.94
CA VAL A 226 26.55 1.40 2.61
C VAL A 226 25.08 1.37 2.21
N VAL A 227 24.64 0.34 1.48
CA VAL A 227 23.23 0.10 1.15
C VAL A 227 22.82 -1.23 1.76
N GLY A 228 21.73 -1.22 2.52
CA GLY A 228 21.19 -2.44 3.13
C GLY A 228 20.75 -3.47 2.09
N PRO A 229 20.74 -4.77 2.44
CA PRO A 229 20.37 -5.84 1.51
C PRO A 229 18.87 -5.86 1.19
N THR A 230 18.02 -5.36 2.08
CA THR A 230 16.57 -5.41 1.96
C THR A 230 16.03 -4.09 1.42
N ILE A 231 15.22 -4.19 0.38
CA ILE A 231 14.47 -3.10 -0.23
C ILE A 231 12.99 -3.34 0.08
N LYS A 232 12.35 -2.41 0.76
CA LYS A 232 10.89 -2.42 0.94
C LYS A 232 10.24 -1.75 -0.26
N VAL A 233 9.32 -2.46 -0.91
CA VAL A 233 8.50 -1.93 -2.01
C VAL A 233 7.14 -1.52 -1.43
N GLU A 234 6.63 -0.37 -1.87
CA GLU A 234 5.35 0.20 -1.45
C GLU A 234 4.62 0.69 -2.69
N LEU A 235 3.44 0.15 -2.92
CA LEU A 235 2.62 0.41 -4.09
C LEU A 235 1.30 1.04 -3.65
N ASP A 236 0.87 2.08 -4.35
CA ASP A 236 -0.46 2.66 -4.25
C ASP A 236 -1.01 2.72 -5.68
N ILE A 237 -1.96 1.86 -6.01
CA ILE A 237 -2.35 1.59 -7.39
C ILE A 237 -3.83 1.85 -7.58
N GLN A 238 -4.17 2.61 -8.62
CA GLN A 238 -5.50 2.71 -9.18
C GLN A 238 -5.54 2.05 -10.55
N ILE A 239 -6.65 1.37 -10.83
CA ILE A 239 -6.93 0.76 -12.12
C ILE A 239 -8.29 1.26 -12.65
N VAL A 240 -8.40 1.34 -13.98
CA VAL A 240 -9.61 1.71 -14.71
C VAL A 240 -9.95 0.64 -15.73
N PRO A 241 -11.24 0.40 -16.04
CA PRO A 241 -11.61 -0.51 -17.11
C PRO A 241 -10.94 -0.09 -18.42
N LYS A 242 -10.39 -1.06 -19.13
CA LYS A 242 -9.83 -0.83 -20.47
C LYS A 242 -10.98 -0.55 -21.43
N GLY A 243 -10.93 0.64 -22.05
CA GLY A 243 -11.91 1.09 -23.03
C GLY A 243 -11.84 0.32 -24.36
#